data_98b962ffaa0cd7cf8549283865f10898
#
_entry.id   98b962ffaa0cd7cf8549283865f10898
#
_cell.length_a   1.000
_cell.length_b   1.000
_cell.length_c   1.000
_cell.angle_alpha   90.00
_cell.angle_beta   90.00
_cell.angle_gamma   90.00
#
_symmetry.space_group_name_H-M   'P 1'
#
loop_
_entity.id
_entity.type
_entity.pdbx_description
1 polymer ?
#
loop_
_entity_poly.entity_id
_entity_poly.type
_entity_poly.pdbx_seq_one_letter_code
_entity_poly.pdbx_strand_id
1 'polypeptide(L)'
;HFIAEAAQHQCDLLVFPELSLTGPGATALPLPPEDDRLQPLLDAAHFYRITLIAGLPVERNGQRQKGLALFIPSRDRILRYPQGSGASLVPGDKQLTIIDGQSDSPNLDPQATLFTSCQSVRDYRWRQSINTLQRFAHRHAIAALMANAGAGSALWDEKGQLIVRADKGELLLTGTRNGQGWQGDIIPLG
;
A
#
# COMPACT_ATOMS: atom_id res chain seq x y z
N HIS A 1 -11.65 -8.85 8.61
CA HIS A 1 -11.88 -7.68 9.45
C HIS A 1 -11.44 -6.39 8.75
N PHE A 2 -10.15 -6.07 8.59
CA PHE A 2 -9.66 -4.82 7.96
C PHE A 2 -10.30 -4.49 6.60
N ILE A 3 -10.52 -5.49 5.73
CA ILE A 3 -11.12 -5.28 4.41
C ILE A 3 -12.60 -4.86 4.55
N ALA A 4 -13.33 -5.50 5.46
CA ALA A 4 -14.73 -5.17 5.72
C ALA A 4 -14.86 -3.75 6.29
N GLU A 5 -14.00 -3.37 7.23
CA GLU A 5 -13.97 -2.01 7.80
C GLU A 5 -13.64 -0.97 6.73
N ALA A 6 -12.59 -1.21 5.93
CA ALA A 6 -12.25 -0.31 4.83
C ALA A 6 -13.41 -0.13 3.84
N ALA A 7 -14.15 -1.21 3.55
CA ALA A 7 -15.34 -1.16 2.69
C ALA A 7 -16.50 -0.37 3.31
N GLN A 8 -16.75 -0.51 4.63
CA GLN A 8 -17.75 0.29 5.34
C GLN A 8 -17.44 1.80 5.26
N HIS A 9 -16.16 2.14 5.26
CA HIS A 9 -15.69 3.53 5.06
C HIS A 9 -15.52 3.91 3.59
N GLN A 10 -16.12 3.13 2.67
CA GLN A 10 -16.13 3.40 1.23
C GLN A 10 -14.72 3.55 0.61
N CYS A 11 -13.73 2.87 1.16
CA CYS A 11 -12.40 2.84 0.59
C CYS A 11 -12.36 2.00 -0.69
N ASP A 12 -11.66 2.48 -1.69
CA ASP A 12 -11.46 1.79 -2.98
C ASP A 12 -10.14 1.04 -3.04
N LEU A 13 -9.22 1.43 -2.14
CA LEU A 13 -7.89 0.89 -2.02
C LEU A 13 -7.57 0.63 -0.54
N LEU A 14 -7.02 -0.54 -0.25
CA LEU A 14 -6.44 -0.87 1.04
C LEU A 14 -5.00 -1.34 0.85
N VAL A 15 -4.08 -0.68 1.54
CA VAL A 15 -2.65 -0.98 1.48
C VAL A 15 -2.19 -1.54 2.82
N PHE A 16 -1.68 -2.76 2.78
CA PHE A 16 -1.08 -3.41 3.94
C PHE A 16 0.43 -3.20 3.97
N PRO A 17 1.06 -3.30 5.14
CA PRO A 17 2.50 -3.19 5.29
C PRO A 17 3.30 -4.25 4.55
N GLU A 18 4.63 -4.04 4.53
CA GLU A 18 5.60 -5.01 4.02
C GLU A 18 5.47 -6.36 4.71
N LEU A 19 5.50 -7.44 3.93
CA LEU A 19 5.40 -8.84 4.38
C LEU A 19 4.17 -9.16 5.24
N SER A 20 3.10 -8.40 5.10
CA SER A 20 1.87 -8.56 5.91
C SER A 20 1.17 -9.91 5.73
N LEU A 21 1.33 -10.57 4.58
CA LEU A 21 0.70 -11.86 4.30
C LEU A 21 1.46 -13.06 4.88
N THR A 22 2.75 -12.93 5.12
CA THR A 22 3.59 -14.06 5.55
C THR A 22 4.34 -13.81 6.85
N GLY A 23 4.30 -12.56 7.33
CA GLY A 23 5.11 -12.10 8.44
C GLY A 23 6.59 -11.84 8.06
N PRO A 24 7.36 -11.21 8.96
CA PRO A 24 8.73 -10.77 8.70
C PRO A 24 9.77 -11.92 8.77
N GLY A 25 9.34 -13.16 8.95
CA GLY A 25 10.23 -14.30 9.14
C GLY A 25 11.18 -14.55 7.96
N ALA A 26 12.46 -14.75 8.24
CA ALA A 26 13.46 -15.11 7.23
C ALA A 26 13.14 -16.45 6.53
N THR A 27 12.35 -17.30 7.17
CA THR A 27 11.91 -18.61 6.68
C THR A 27 10.61 -18.59 5.87
N ALA A 28 9.92 -17.44 5.78
CA ALA A 28 8.73 -17.34 4.96
C ALA A 28 9.08 -17.60 3.49
N LEU A 29 8.59 -18.70 2.95
CA LEU A 29 8.82 -19.07 1.55
C LEU A 29 7.95 -18.18 0.63
N PRO A 30 8.42 -17.91 -0.60
CA PRO A 30 7.57 -17.30 -1.62
C PRO A 30 6.33 -18.18 -1.83
N LEU A 31 5.16 -17.57 -1.79
CA LEU A 31 3.92 -18.29 -2.09
C LEU A 31 3.82 -18.46 -3.61
N PRO A 32 3.41 -19.62 -4.12
CA PRO A 32 3.09 -19.78 -5.55
C PRO A 32 2.03 -18.77 -6.00
N PRO A 33 2.01 -18.38 -7.29
CA PRO A 33 0.99 -17.46 -7.81
C PRO A 33 -0.45 -17.93 -7.59
N GLU A 34 -0.68 -19.21 -7.61
CA GLU A 34 -1.99 -19.87 -7.49
C GLU A 34 -2.16 -20.51 -6.09
N ASP A 35 -1.59 -19.89 -5.06
CA ASP A 35 -1.69 -20.41 -3.70
C ASP A 35 -3.11 -20.20 -3.16
N ASP A 36 -3.82 -21.28 -2.87
CA ASP A 36 -5.21 -21.28 -2.39
C ASP A 36 -5.40 -20.44 -1.11
N ARG A 37 -4.34 -20.25 -0.32
CA ARG A 37 -4.37 -19.40 0.88
C ARG A 37 -4.61 -17.93 0.56
N LEU A 38 -4.36 -17.50 -0.66
CA LEU A 38 -4.61 -16.12 -1.11
C LEU A 38 -5.99 -15.94 -1.74
N GLN A 39 -6.67 -17.02 -2.11
CA GLN A 39 -8.00 -16.97 -2.73
C GLN A 39 -9.01 -16.19 -1.86
N PRO A 40 -9.10 -16.37 -0.52
CA PRO A 40 -10.03 -15.58 0.30
C PRO A 40 -9.83 -14.07 0.21
N LEU A 41 -8.61 -13.60 -0.07
CA LEU A 41 -8.34 -12.17 -0.26
C LEU A 41 -8.82 -11.68 -1.63
N LEU A 42 -8.67 -12.51 -2.67
CA LEU A 42 -9.21 -12.20 -4.00
C LEU A 42 -10.74 -12.16 -3.96
N ASP A 43 -11.36 -13.14 -3.31
CA ASP A 43 -12.81 -13.18 -3.12
C ASP A 43 -13.32 -11.96 -2.34
N ALA A 44 -12.61 -11.56 -1.30
CA ALA A 44 -12.95 -10.35 -0.53
C ALA A 44 -12.76 -9.07 -1.38
N ALA A 45 -11.72 -8.99 -2.20
CA ALA A 45 -11.52 -7.86 -3.10
C ALA A 45 -12.69 -7.73 -4.09
N HIS A 46 -13.16 -8.86 -4.64
CA HIS A 46 -14.33 -8.90 -5.54
C HIS A 46 -15.61 -8.52 -4.80
N PHE A 47 -15.87 -9.14 -3.64
CA PHE A 47 -17.09 -8.94 -2.86
C PHE A 47 -17.26 -7.50 -2.41
N TYR A 48 -16.21 -6.92 -1.86
CA TYR A 48 -16.21 -5.54 -1.35
C TYR A 48 -15.87 -4.49 -2.42
N ARG A 49 -15.49 -4.91 -3.62
CA ARG A 49 -15.05 -4.01 -4.71
C ARG A 49 -13.89 -3.10 -4.33
N ILE A 50 -12.96 -3.61 -3.54
CA ILE A 50 -11.79 -2.89 -3.04
C ILE A 50 -10.50 -3.48 -3.60
N THR A 51 -9.61 -2.64 -4.09
CA THR A 51 -8.26 -3.08 -4.49
C THR A 51 -7.41 -3.27 -3.23
N LEU A 52 -6.74 -4.43 -3.13
CA LEU A 52 -5.83 -4.71 -2.03
C LEU A 52 -4.39 -4.73 -2.53
N ILE A 53 -3.50 -4.10 -1.78
CA ILE A 53 -2.04 -4.21 -1.94
C ILE A 53 -1.48 -4.78 -0.65
N ALA A 54 -0.80 -5.91 -0.72
CA ALA A 54 -0.26 -6.58 0.46
C ALA A 54 1.14 -7.14 0.22
N GLY A 55 2.01 -7.00 1.21
CA GLY A 55 3.40 -7.44 1.14
C GLY A 55 3.55 -8.95 1.34
N LEU A 56 4.35 -9.60 0.49
CA LEU A 56 4.76 -10.99 0.59
C LEU A 56 6.12 -11.20 -0.07
N PRO A 57 6.84 -12.30 0.24
CA PRO A 57 8.02 -12.65 -0.52
C PRO A 57 7.64 -13.15 -1.91
N VAL A 58 8.38 -12.70 -2.92
CA VAL A 58 8.30 -13.18 -4.30
C VAL A 58 9.63 -13.80 -4.71
N GLU A 59 9.59 -14.68 -5.69
CA GLU A 59 10.80 -15.21 -6.32
C GLU A 59 11.04 -14.51 -7.66
N ARG A 60 12.27 -14.07 -7.88
CA ARG A 60 12.72 -13.53 -9.16
C ARG A 60 14.12 -14.04 -9.46
N ASN A 61 14.29 -14.71 -10.59
CA ASN A 61 15.57 -15.30 -11.02
C ASN A 61 16.19 -16.24 -9.97
N GLY A 62 15.38 -17.07 -9.33
CA GLY A 62 15.81 -17.99 -8.27
C GLY A 62 16.17 -17.31 -6.93
N GLN A 63 15.97 -16.01 -6.81
CA GLN A 63 16.23 -15.26 -5.59
C GLN A 63 14.93 -14.78 -4.94
N ARG A 64 14.85 -14.97 -3.63
CA ARG A 64 13.78 -14.43 -2.81
C ARG A 64 13.94 -12.93 -2.64
N GLN A 65 12.90 -12.19 -2.94
CA GLN A 65 12.83 -10.74 -2.77
C GLN A 65 11.56 -10.34 -2.04
N LYS A 66 11.56 -9.17 -1.43
CA LYS A 66 10.33 -8.55 -0.96
C LYS A 66 9.47 -8.19 -2.17
N GLY A 67 8.19 -8.44 -2.07
CA GLY A 67 7.26 -8.20 -3.17
C GLY A 67 5.89 -7.79 -2.67
N LEU A 68 5.01 -7.59 -3.61
CA LEU A 68 3.62 -7.21 -3.41
C LEU A 68 2.70 -8.14 -4.16
N ALA A 69 1.59 -8.48 -3.55
CA ALA A 69 0.42 -9.04 -4.20
C ALA A 69 -0.66 -7.97 -4.34
N LEU A 70 -1.27 -7.94 -5.51
CA LEU A 70 -2.37 -7.05 -5.83
C LEU A 70 -3.60 -7.88 -6.16
N PHE A 71 -4.66 -7.58 -5.46
CA PHE A 71 -5.97 -8.17 -5.63
C PHE A 71 -6.89 -7.07 -6.18
N ILE A 72 -7.20 -7.15 -7.47
CA ILE A 72 -7.96 -6.10 -8.17
C ILE A 72 -9.37 -6.65 -8.46
N PRO A 73 -10.45 -5.95 -8.07
CA PRO A 73 -11.83 -6.43 -8.21
C PRO A 73 -12.25 -6.81 -9.63
N SER A 74 -11.61 -6.24 -10.65
CA SER A 74 -11.90 -6.54 -12.06
C SER A 74 -11.03 -7.65 -12.66
N ARG A 75 -10.24 -8.37 -11.84
CA ARG A 75 -9.30 -9.40 -12.32
C ARG A 75 -9.46 -10.69 -11.55
N ASP A 76 -9.51 -11.81 -12.27
CA ASP A 76 -9.61 -13.15 -11.68
C ASP A 76 -8.26 -13.74 -11.24
N ARG A 77 -7.19 -12.97 -11.34
CA ARG A 77 -5.85 -13.40 -10.95
C ARG A 77 -5.14 -12.38 -10.08
N ILE A 78 -4.33 -12.88 -9.16
CA ILE A 78 -3.47 -12.07 -8.31
C ILE A 78 -2.25 -11.63 -9.11
N LEU A 79 -1.98 -10.33 -9.14
CA LEU A 79 -0.77 -9.79 -9.72
C LEU A 79 0.33 -9.74 -8.66
N ARG A 80 1.58 -9.97 -9.06
CA ARG A 80 2.73 -9.96 -8.16
C ARG A 80 3.88 -9.20 -8.76
N TYR A 81 4.50 -8.39 -7.95
CA TYR A 81 5.63 -7.56 -8.34
C TYR A 81 6.70 -7.57 -7.25
N PRO A 82 8.00 -7.54 -7.61
CA PRO A 82 9.04 -7.18 -6.65
C PRO A 82 8.76 -5.78 -6.11
N GLN A 83 8.92 -5.60 -4.81
CA GLN A 83 8.77 -4.29 -4.18
C GLN A 83 9.76 -3.29 -4.77
N GLY A 84 9.30 -2.07 -5.04
CA GLY A 84 10.12 -1.05 -5.68
C GLY A 84 10.28 -1.20 -7.19
N SER A 85 9.49 -2.07 -7.83
CA SER A 85 9.52 -2.23 -9.29
C SER A 85 9.00 -1.02 -10.06
N GLY A 86 8.37 -0.06 -9.39
CA GLY A 86 7.73 1.10 -10.02
C GLY A 86 6.49 0.72 -10.84
N ALA A 87 5.84 -0.40 -10.49
CA ALA A 87 4.65 -0.84 -11.20
C ALA A 87 3.53 0.20 -11.04
N SER A 88 3.05 0.71 -12.16
CA SER A 88 1.89 1.59 -12.22
C SER A 88 0.61 0.75 -12.31
N LEU A 89 -0.37 1.12 -11.52
CA LEU A 89 -1.65 0.44 -11.42
C LEU A 89 -2.79 1.43 -11.55
N VAL A 90 -3.74 1.08 -12.39
CA VAL A 90 -5.03 1.77 -12.46
C VAL A 90 -6.08 0.82 -11.91
N PRO A 91 -6.55 1.02 -10.67
CA PRO A 91 -7.62 0.20 -10.12
C PRO A 91 -8.97 0.64 -10.70
N GLY A 92 -9.55 -0.21 -11.55
CA GLY A 92 -10.88 -0.02 -12.11
C GLY A 92 -11.03 1.25 -12.95
N ASP A 93 -12.25 1.80 -12.98
CA ASP A 93 -12.61 3.01 -13.74
C ASP A 93 -12.22 4.33 -13.05
N LYS A 94 -11.38 4.30 -12.03
CA LYS A 94 -11.07 5.47 -11.20
C LYS A 94 -9.80 6.16 -11.65
N GLN A 95 -9.81 7.49 -11.55
CA GLN A 95 -8.69 8.38 -11.88
C GLN A 95 -7.51 8.28 -10.88
N LEU A 96 -7.42 7.19 -10.15
CA LEU A 96 -6.35 6.95 -9.19
C LEU A 96 -5.32 6.02 -9.81
N THR A 97 -4.21 6.54 -10.24
CA THR A 97 -3.06 5.74 -10.64
C THR A 97 -2.13 5.59 -9.45
N ILE A 98 -1.88 4.35 -9.06
CA ILE A 98 -1.07 3.99 -7.91
C ILE A 98 0.29 3.52 -8.41
N ILE A 99 1.35 4.03 -7.82
CA ILE A 99 2.69 3.48 -7.97
C ILE A 99 3.14 2.93 -6.62
N ASP A 100 3.52 1.67 -6.59
CA ASP A 100 4.30 1.15 -5.48
C ASP A 100 5.79 1.30 -5.78
N GLY A 101 6.53 1.80 -4.80
CA GLY A 101 7.94 1.99 -5.00
C GLY A 101 8.73 2.30 -3.75
N GLN A 102 10.03 2.39 -3.96
CA GLN A 102 10.95 3.03 -3.04
C GLN A 102 11.10 4.49 -3.47
N SER A 103 11.19 5.39 -2.49
CA SER A 103 11.31 6.84 -2.72
C SER A 103 12.53 7.29 -3.55
N ASP A 104 13.41 6.37 -3.87
CA ASP A 104 14.60 6.59 -4.72
C ASP A 104 14.36 6.18 -6.19
N SER A 105 13.16 5.69 -6.54
CA SER A 105 12.85 5.24 -7.90
C SER A 105 12.66 6.43 -8.83
N PRO A 106 13.46 6.57 -9.90
CA PRO A 106 13.34 7.69 -10.85
C PRO A 106 12.20 7.52 -11.86
N ASN A 107 11.58 6.33 -11.95
CA ASN A 107 10.57 6.01 -12.97
C ASN A 107 9.16 6.13 -12.42
N LEU A 108 8.70 7.37 -12.20
CA LEU A 108 7.32 7.64 -11.88
C LEU A 108 6.49 7.73 -13.17
N ASP A 109 5.36 7.05 -13.18
CA ASP A 109 4.35 7.26 -14.22
C ASP A 109 3.83 8.71 -14.10
N PRO A 110 3.90 9.51 -15.18
CA PRO A 110 3.42 10.90 -15.16
C PRO A 110 1.93 11.05 -14.83
N GLN A 111 1.15 10.00 -14.99
CA GLN A 111 -0.28 9.99 -14.67
C GLN A 111 -0.56 9.54 -13.24
N ALA A 112 0.44 9.12 -12.49
CA ALA A 112 0.26 8.66 -11.11
C ALA A 112 -0.24 9.80 -10.21
N THR A 113 -1.25 9.51 -9.41
CA THR A 113 -1.85 10.43 -8.45
C THR A 113 -1.57 10.05 -7.01
N LEU A 114 -1.15 8.81 -6.78
CA LEU A 114 -0.79 8.30 -5.47
C LEU A 114 0.43 7.39 -5.56
N PHE A 115 1.43 7.67 -4.74
CA PHE A 115 2.56 6.80 -4.48
C PHE A 115 2.31 6.00 -3.20
N THR A 116 2.42 4.68 -3.27
CA THR A 116 2.29 3.81 -2.10
C THR A 116 3.64 3.23 -1.71
N SER A 117 3.88 3.14 -0.41
CA SER A 117 5.10 2.56 0.15
C SER A 117 4.75 1.61 1.28
N CYS A 118 4.90 0.31 1.03
CA CYS A 118 4.74 -0.73 2.03
C CYS A 118 6.05 -0.88 2.81
N GLN A 119 6.03 -0.63 4.11
CA GLN A 119 7.22 -0.62 4.95
C GLN A 119 7.06 -1.48 6.20
N SER A 120 8.21 -1.85 6.78
CA SER A 120 8.32 -2.48 8.09
C SER A 120 9.49 -1.84 8.85
N VAL A 121 9.39 -0.53 9.05
CA VAL A 121 10.42 0.23 9.77
C VAL A 121 10.06 0.38 11.23
N ARG A 122 11.08 0.25 12.07
CA ARG A 122 10.98 0.41 13.52
C ARG A 122 11.12 1.89 13.92
N ASP A 123 10.76 2.21 15.15
CA ASP A 123 10.70 3.57 15.71
C ASP A 123 11.92 4.44 15.39
N TYR A 124 13.12 3.89 15.49
CA TYR A 124 14.36 4.66 15.29
C TYR A 124 14.60 5.11 13.84
N ARG A 125 14.04 4.40 12.85
CA ARG A 125 14.10 4.76 11.42
C ARG A 125 12.86 5.46 10.91
N TRP A 126 11.80 5.46 11.69
CA TRP A 126 10.50 5.96 11.27
C TRP A 126 10.53 7.44 10.89
N ARG A 127 11.19 8.28 11.70
CA ARG A 127 11.36 9.71 11.38
C ARG A 127 12.08 9.94 10.05
N GLN A 128 13.08 9.13 9.75
CA GLN A 128 13.80 9.20 8.47
C GLN A 128 12.88 8.83 7.31
N SER A 129 12.11 7.75 7.43
CA SER A 129 11.16 7.32 6.39
C SER A 129 10.08 8.37 6.13
N ILE A 130 9.51 8.96 7.19
CA ILE A 130 8.55 10.06 7.09
C ILE A 130 9.14 11.25 6.33
N ASN A 131 10.29 11.73 6.74
CA ASN A 131 10.94 12.88 6.10
C ASN A 131 11.30 12.59 4.63
N THR A 132 11.63 11.35 4.32
CA THR A 132 11.94 10.94 2.95
C THR A 132 10.69 10.95 2.08
N LEU A 133 9.59 10.37 2.55
CA LEU A 133 8.33 10.33 1.80
C LEU A 133 7.67 11.71 1.69
N GLN A 134 7.74 12.52 2.72
CA GLN A 134 7.27 13.90 2.67
C GLN A 134 8.01 14.71 1.59
N ARG A 135 9.35 14.63 1.57
CA ARG A 135 10.16 15.31 0.53
C ARG A 135 9.92 14.73 -0.86
N PHE A 136 9.69 13.42 -0.94
CA PHE A 136 9.33 12.75 -2.19
C PHE A 136 8.00 13.28 -2.73
N ALA A 137 6.95 13.31 -1.91
CA ALA A 137 5.63 13.82 -2.27
C ALA A 137 5.71 15.26 -2.82
N HIS A 138 6.41 16.13 -2.10
CA HIS A 138 6.63 17.52 -2.51
C HIS A 138 7.43 17.63 -3.82
N ARG A 139 8.55 16.89 -3.93
CA ARG A 139 9.43 16.96 -5.10
C ARG A 139 8.74 16.50 -6.40
N HIS A 140 7.94 15.47 -6.30
CA HIS A 140 7.29 14.85 -7.47
C HIS A 140 5.85 15.29 -7.67
N ALA A 141 5.34 16.19 -6.82
CA ALA A 141 3.95 16.68 -6.85
C ALA A 141 2.92 15.53 -6.90
N ILE A 142 3.15 14.48 -6.08
CA ILE A 142 2.30 13.28 -5.98
C ILE A 142 1.97 13.02 -4.51
N ALA A 143 0.72 12.65 -4.22
CA ALA A 143 0.37 12.21 -2.87
C ALA A 143 1.13 10.92 -2.50
N ALA A 144 1.51 10.77 -1.24
CA ALA A 144 2.25 9.61 -0.77
C ALA A 144 1.57 8.95 0.43
N LEU A 145 1.33 7.65 0.34
CA LEU A 145 0.77 6.80 1.40
C LEU A 145 1.83 5.81 1.88
N MET A 146 2.14 5.84 3.15
CA MET A 146 3.00 4.86 3.83
C MET A 146 2.16 3.92 4.67
N ALA A 147 2.16 2.64 4.35
CA ALA A 147 1.64 1.57 5.19
C ALA A 147 2.81 0.88 5.91
N ASN A 148 2.85 0.94 7.23
CA ASN A 148 4.00 0.45 8.00
C ASN A 148 3.60 -0.46 9.16
N ALA A 149 4.28 -1.57 9.32
CA ALA A 149 3.98 -2.58 10.34
C ALA A 149 4.51 -2.24 11.75
N GLY A 150 5.42 -1.30 11.90
CA GLY A 150 6.17 -1.19 13.15
C GLY A 150 5.92 0.07 13.96
N ALA A 151 5.80 1.20 13.32
CA ALA A 151 5.87 2.51 13.99
C ALA A 151 4.78 3.50 13.55
N GLY A 152 3.78 3.03 12.84
CA GLY A 152 2.68 3.86 12.34
C GLY A 152 2.77 4.18 10.85
N SER A 153 1.66 4.66 10.31
CA SER A 153 1.44 4.95 8.90
C SER A 153 1.12 6.42 8.70
N ALA A 154 1.24 6.92 7.48
CA ALA A 154 0.96 8.34 7.20
C ALA A 154 0.59 8.57 5.73
N LEU A 155 -0.14 9.67 5.49
CA LEU A 155 -0.52 10.17 4.17
C LEU A 155 -0.09 11.64 4.05
N TRP A 156 0.54 11.96 2.93
CA TRP A 156 0.89 13.32 2.51
C TRP A 156 0.19 13.66 1.20
N ASP A 157 -0.16 14.92 1.06
CA ASP A 157 -0.64 15.45 -0.21
C ASP A 157 0.49 15.70 -1.22
N GLU A 158 0.14 16.15 -2.41
CA GLU A 158 1.06 16.47 -3.50
C GLU A 158 1.96 17.70 -3.23
N LYS A 159 1.73 18.43 -2.14
CA LYS A 159 2.59 19.52 -1.64
C LYS A 159 3.52 19.04 -0.54
N GLY A 160 3.44 17.77 -0.15
CA GLY A 160 4.19 17.21 0.97
C GLY A 160 3.63 17.63 2.33
N GLN A 161 2.39 18.13 2.40
CA GLN A 161 1.75 18.43 3.67
C GLN A 161 1.22 17.14 4.29
N LEU A 162 1.48 16.93 5.57
CA LEU A 162 0.98 15.79 6.31
C LEU A 162 -0.54 15.93 6.47
N ILE A 163 -1.28 14.99 5.91
CA ILE A 163 -2.74 14.96 5.97
C ILE A 163 -3.21 14.21 7.22
N VAL A 164 -2.68 13.00 7.41
CA VAL A 164 -3.01 12.17 8.57
C VAL A 164 -1.83 11.28 8.91
N ARG A 165 -1.66 11.00 10.19
CA ARG A 165 -0.65 10.11 10.74
C ARG A 165 -1.25 9.26 11.84
N ALA A 166 -1.17 7.96 11.68
CA ALA A 166 -1.47 6.99 12.70
C ALA A 166 -0.19 6.57 13.41
N ASP A 167 -0.21 6.52 14.71
CA ASP A 167 0.92 6.02 15.48
C ASP A 167 0.86 4.48 15.59
N LYS A 168 0.95 3.89 16.78
CA LYS A 168 0.89 2.44 16.99
C LYS A 168 -0.53 2.00 17.31
N GLY A 169 -0.86 0.77 16.95
CA GLY A 169 -2.11 0.13 17.29
C GLY A 169 -2.76 -0.59 16.11
N GLU A 170 -3.81 -1.34 16.40
CA GLU A 170 -4.70 -1.89 15.38
C GLU A 170 -5.66 -0.80 14.92
N LEU A 171 -5.35 -0.20 13.79
CA LEU A 171 -6.12 0.93 13.29
C LEU A 171 -6.08 0.99 11.77
N LEU A 172 -7.07 1.62 11.18
CA LEU A 172 -7.16 1.94 9.77
C LEU A 172 -6.92 3.45 9.59
N LEU A 173 -5.87 3.80 8.86
CA LEU A 173 -5.66 5.15 8.40
C LEU A 173 -6.38 5.31 7.06
N THR A 174 -7.28 6.28 6.96
CA THR A 174 -8.01 6.57 5.73
C THR A 174 -7.57 7.89 5.12
N GLY A 175 -7.68 7.97 3.79
CA GLY A 175 -7.47 9.18 3.02
C GLY A 175 -8.47 9.28 1.89
N THR A 176 -9.14 10.42 1.80
CA THR A 176 -10.11 10.70 0.73
C THR A 176 -9.66 11.94 -0.03
N ARG A 177 -9.66 11.86 -1.36
CA ARG A 177 -9.41 13.02 -2.24
C ARG A 177 -10.72 13.55 -2.77
N ASN A 178 -10.97 14.83 -2.57
CA ASN A 178 -12.13 15.55 -3.09
C ASN A 178 -11.70 16.84 -3.80
N GLY A 179 -12.65 17.67 -4.22
CA GLY A 179 -12.36 18.94 -4.90
C GLY A 179 -11.60 19.98 -4.06
N GLN A 180 -11.50 19.77 -2.76
CA GLN A 180 -10.75 20.63 -1.82
C GLN A 180 -9.38 20.07 -1.47
N GLY A 181 -9.02 18.87 -1.96
CA GLY A 181 -7.77 18.20 -1.68
C GLY A 181 -7.95 16.90 -0.89
N TRP A 182 -6.89 16.50 -0.16
CA TRP A 182 -6.89 15.30 0.66
C TRP A 182 -7.43 15.58 2.06
N GLN A 183 -8.23 14.67 2.56
CA GLN A 183 -8.69 14.60 3.95
C GLN A 183 -8.36 13.22 4.50
N GLY A 184 -8.01 13.13 5.78
CA GLY A 184 -7.63 11.87 6.41
C GLY A 184 -8.27 11.69 7.77
N ASP A 185 -8.45 10.42 8.15
CA ASP A 185 -8.98 10.03 9.46
C ASP A 185 -8.29 8.76 9.97
N ILE A 186 -8.46 8.46 11.25
CA ILE A 186 -7.95 7.28 11.93
C ILE A 186 -9.10 6.55 12.60
N ILE A 187 -9.29 5.29 12.23
CA ILE A 187 -10.34 4.43 12.73
C ILE A 187 -9.70 3.36 13.59
N PRO A 188 -9.88 3.39 14.92
CA PRO A 188 -9.45 2.31 15.80
C PRO A 188 -10.22 1.03 15.49
N LEU A 189 -9.52 -0.08 15.37
CA LEU A 189 -10.09 -1.41 15.20
C LEU A 189 -9.98 -2.12 16.57
N GLY A 190 -10.95 -1.90 17.40
CA GLY A 190 -11.00 -2.44 18.76
C GLY A 190 -11.52 -3.85 18.84
#